data_87ff725bf53d6b54cc6151dd7549a77a
#
_entry.id   87ff725bf53d6b54cc6151dd7549a77a
#
_cell.length_a   1.000
_cell.length_b   1.000
_cell.length_c   1.000
_cell.angle_alpha   90.00
_cell.angle_beta   90.00
_cell.angle_gamma   90.00
#
_symmetry.space_group_name_H-M   'P 1'
#
loop_
_entity.id
_entity.type
_entity.pdbx_description
1 polymer ?
#
loop_
_entity_poly.entity_id
_entity_poly.type
_entity_poly.pdbx_seq_one_letter_code
_entity_poly.pdbx_strand_id
1 'polypeptide(L)'
;MKCLIVQPIHEEGLALLREAGIECSAPASAAMPDVAAAIAGCDAVITRNAGLDTRAIEAGLRLRVIGNHGTGTNMIDLATAERLGIPVVNTPGANARSVAELALAMAMALLKRTVPLDQAVRQGNWNIRYEAGLRELSGMSLGIVGFGQIGRALAAMAIGGFGMQVHVYSPSVAPQDIAAAGCQRADSLPALAREADIVSLHRPARPGAGPLVDDALLQAMKPGALLINTARADLVDEAALARHLEAGRLGGAGLDVFSSEPPPADHPLLRLPQVVLAPHAGGSTDQALARTARAVAEQVIEVLRDARPAHLIAPHAWPRRRGAR
;
A
#
# COMPACT_ATOMS: atom_id res chain seq x y z
N MET A 1 14.30 -0.77 -28.62
CA MET A 1 14.35 -1.40 -27.29
C MET A 1 12.98 -2.00 -26.98
N LYS A 2 12.94 -3.03 -26.11
CA LYS A 2 11.68 -3.71 -25.76
C LYS A 2 11.45 -3.65 -24.25
N CYS A 3 10.19 -3.38 -23.83
CA CYS A 3 9.75 -3.39 -22.45
C CYS A 3 8.63 -4.40 -22.26
N LEU A 4 8.80 -5.35 -21.35
CA LEU A 4 7.74 -6.27 -20.94
C LEU A 4 6.86 -5.60 -19.89
N ILE A 5 5.55 -5.57 -20.11
CA ILE A 5 4.55 -5.08 -19.16
C ILE A 5 3.86 -6.30 -18.56
N VAL A 6 4.26 -6.68 -17.34
CA VAL A 6 3.77 -7.93 -16.70
C VAL A 6 2.28 -7.89 -16.39
N GLN A 7 1.80 -6.73 -15.94
CA GLN A 7 0.39 -6.48 -15.64
C GLN A 7 0.00 -5.14 -16.24
N PRO A 8 -1.27 -4.95 -16.67
CA PRO A 8 -1.69 -3.70 -17.28
C PRO A 8 -1.35 -2.46 -16.43
N ILE A 9 -0.83 -1.43 -17.08
CA ILE A 9 -0.58 -0.10 -16.53
C ILE A 9 -1.40 0.94 -17.28
N HIS A 10 -1.54 2.13 -16.73
CA HIS A 10 -2.28 3.22 -17.35
C HIS A 10 -1.65 3.65 -18.68
N GLU A 11 -2.50 4.04 -19.64
CA GLU A 11 -2.10 4.39 -21.00
C GLU A 11 -1.06 5.51 -21.09
N GLU A 12 -1.07 6.46 -20.16
CA GLU A 12 -0.05 7.52 -20.10
C GLU A 12 1.38 6.98 -19.99
N GLY A 13 1.59 5.90 -19.25
CA GLY A 13 2.92 5.27 -19.16
C GLY A 13 3.31 4.55 -20.46
N LEU A 14 2.34 3.86 -21.08
CA LEU A 14 2.54 3.17 -22.36
C LEU A 14 2.84 4.17 -23.50
N ALA A 15 2.14 5.31 -23.50
CA ALA A 15 2.38 6.38 -24.47
C ALA A 15 3.81 6.92 -24.38
N LEU A 16 4.28 7.24 -23.15
CA LEU A 16 5.66 7.70 -22.94
C LEU A 16 6.71 6.70 -23.43
N LEU A 17 6.51 5.40 -23.14
CA LEU A 17 7.43 4.35 -23.62
C LEU A 17 7.46 4.29 -25.16
N ARG A 18 6.29 4.35 -25.81
CA ARG A 18 6.20 4.35 -27.29
C ARG A 18 6.83 5.60 -27.91
N GLU A 19 6.57 6.78 -27.35
CA GLU A 19 7.20 8.04 -27.78
C GLU A 19 8.73 8.00 -27.65
N ALA A 20 9.25 7.26 -26.64
CA ALA A 20 10.67 7.03 -26.48
C ALA A 20 11.24 5.96 -27.45
N GLY A 21 10.43 5.38 -28.34
CA GLY A 21 10.83 4.34 -29.28
C GLY A 21 11.00 2.95 -28.63
N ILE A 22 10.28 2.69 -27.53
CA ILE A 22 10.31 1.43 -26.80
C ILE A 22 9.06 0.63 -27.15
N GLU A 23 9.25 -0.54 -27.75
CA GLU A 23 8.19 -1.50 -28.04
C GLU A 23 7.71 -2.16 -26.74
N CYS A 24 6.40 -2.10 -26.47
CA CYS A 24 5.78 -2.72 -25.29
C CYS A 24 5.15 -4.07 -25.69
N SER A 25 5.38 -5.09 -24.88
CA SER A 25 4.75 -6.41 -25.00
C SER A 25 4.23 -6.87 -23.63
N ALA A 26 3.37 -7.88 -23.64
CA ALA A 26 2.85 -8.51 -22.43
C ALA A 26 3.12 -10.01 -22.44
N PRO A 27 3.29 -10.68 -21.28
CA PRO A 27 3.36 -12.13 -21.19
C PRO A 27 1.97 -12.75 -21.41
N ALA A 28 1.89 -14.06 -21.59
CA ALA A 28 0.63 -14.80 -21.70
C ALA A 28 -0.22 -14.69 -20.42
N SER A 29 0.43 -14.67 -19.27
CA SER A 29 -0.17 -14.38 -17.96
C SER A 29 0.85 -13.73 -17.03
N ALA A 30 0.40 -13.25 -15.86
CA ALA A 30 1.29 -12.73 -14.82
C ALA A 30 1.99 -13.83 -13.99
N ALA A 31 1.78 -15.11 -14.31
CA ALA A 31 2.49 -16.22 -13.68
C ALA A 31 3.97 -16.19 -14.04
N MET A 32 4.85 -16.44 -13.07
CA MET A 32 6.29 -16.29 -13.27
C MET A 32 6.88 -17.16 -14.40
N PRO A 33 6.40 -18.39 -14.69
CA PRO A 33 6.84 -19.14 -15.86
C PRO A 33 6.59 -18.44 -17.20
N ASP A 34 5.41 -17.81 -17.36
CA ASP A 34 5.05 -17.05 -18.56
C ASP A 34 5.85 -15.76 -18.69
N VAL A 35 6.06 -15.08 -17.55
CA VAL A 35 6.92 -13.90 -17.48
C VAL A 35 8.36 -14.24 -17.85
N ALA A 36 8.92 -15.34 -17.32
CA ALA A 36 10.26 -15.80 -17.64
C ALA A 36 10.44 -16.14 -19.14
N ALA A 37 9.42 -16.72 -19.75
CA ALA A 37 9.44 -17.00 -21.21
C ALA A 37 9.40 -15.71 -22.04
N ALA A 38 8.64 -14.70 -21.63
CA ALA A 38 8.45 -13.46 -22.37
C ALA A 38 9.62 -12.46 -22.20
N ILE A 39 10.33 -12.48 -21.06
CA ILE A 39 11.34 -11.47 -20.68
C ILE A 39 12.67 -11.61 -21.43
N ALA A 40 12.99 -12.79 -21.98
CA ALA A 40 14.33 -13.14 -22.50
C ALA A 40 14.89 -12.13 -23.51
N GLY A 41 14.06 -11.56 -24.36
CA GLY A 41 14.45 -10.58 -25.39
C GLY A 41 14.20 -9.12 -25.02
N CYS A 42 13.82 -8.82 -23.77
CA CYS A 42 13.45 -7.48 -23.33
C CYS A 42 14.63 -6.74 -22.70
N ASP A 43 14.69 -5.43 -22.94
CA ASP A 43 15.68 -4.52 -22.36
C ASP A 43 15.18 -3.95 -21.01
N ALA A 44 13.87 -3.92 -20.82
CA ALA A 44 13.19 -3.46 -19.59
C ALA A 44 11.99 -4.34 -19.24
N VAL A 45 11.58 -4.31 -17.99
CA VAL A 45 10.31 -4.89 -17.51
C VAL A 45 9.65 -3.94 -16.53
N ILE A 46 8.33 -3.81 -16.64
CA ILE A 46 7.50 -3.12 -15.63
C ILE A 46 6.57 -4.16 -15.02
N THR A 47 6.64 -4.30 -13.69
CA THR A 47 5.78 -5.18 -12.91
C THR A 47 4.97 -4.38 -11.87
N ARG A 48 3.93 -5.00 -11.33
CA ARG A 48 3.10 -4.49 -10.22
C ARG A 48 3.12 -5.50 -9.06
N ASN A 49 1.93 -5.91 -8.61
CA ASN A 49 1.78 -6.85 -7.49
C ASN A 49 2.29 -8.27 -7.80
N ALA A 50 2.39 -8.66 -9.07
CA ALA A 50 2.96 -9.96 -9.45
C ALA A 50 4.44 -10.08 -9.07
N GLY A 51 5.17 -8.96 -9.01
CA GLY A 51 6.60 -8.98 -8.71
C GLY A 51 7.46 -9.60 -9.82
N LEU A 52 8.64 -10.06 -9.43
CA LEU A 52 9.58 -10.82 -10.28
C LEU A 52 10.44 -11.72 -9.39
N ASP A 53 10.36 -13.03 -9.61
CA ASP A 53 11.18 -14.00 -8.90
C ASP A 53 12.59 -14.15 -9.53
N THR A 54 13.44 -14.90 -8.85
CA THR A 54 14.80 -15.23 -9.32
C THR A 54 14.82 -15.74 -10.75
N ARG A 55 13.93 -16.69 -11.07
CA ARG A 55 13.88 -17.34 -12.38
C ARG A 55 13.51 -16.36 -13.50
N ALA A 56 12.53 -15.51 -13.28
CA ALA A 56 12.13 -14.50 -14.25
C ALA A 56 13.26 -13.47 -14.49
N ILE A 57 13.92 -13.02 -13.43
CA ILE A 57 15.04 -12.07 -13.54
C ILE A 57 16.24 -12.68 -14.28
N GLU A 58 16.61 -13.94 -13.98
CA GLU A 58 17.72 -14.64 -14.64
C GLU A 58 17.44 -14.94 -16.11
N ALA A 59 16.19 -15.19 -16.50
CA ALA A 59 15.79 -15.36 -17.89
C ALA A 59 15.97 -14.07 -18.73
N GLY A 60 15.97 -12.90 -18.08
CA GLY A 60 16.15 -11.59 -18.73
C GLY A 60 17.59 -11.29 -19.10
N LEU A 61 18.17 -12.00 -20.08
CA LEU A 61 19.60 -11.89 -20.46
C LEU A 61 19.97 -10.48 -20.95
N ARG A 62 19.02 -9.73 -21.53
CA ARG A 62 19.20 -8.37 -22.03
C ARG A 62 18.68 -7.30 -21.06
N LEU A 63 18.08 -7.73 -19.95
CA LEU A 63 17.38 -6.83 -19.04
C LEU A 63 18.34 -5.82 -18.41
N ARG A 64 18.05 -4.52 -18.56
CA ARG A 64 18.81 -3.38 -18.07
C ARG A 64 18.14 -2.65 -16.92
N VAL A 65 16.82 -2.81 -16.75
CA VAL A 65 16.05 -2.16 -15.70
C VAL A 65 14.79 -2.94 -15.36
N ILE A 66 14.44 -2.95 -14.07
CA ILE A 66 13.15 -3.41 -13.55
C ILE A 66 12.41 -2.18 -12.99
N GLY A 67 11.26 -1.85 -13.55
CA GLY A 67 10.35 -0.82 -13.06
C GLY A 67 9.27 -1.44 -12.18
N ASN A 68 9.15 -1.00 -10.94
CA ASN A 68 8.03 -1.36 -10.07
C ASN A 68 6.96 -0.27 -10.12
N HIS A 69 5.78 -0.60 -10.65
CA HIS A 69 4.61 0.27 -10.67
C HIS A 69 3.97 0.32 -9.26
N GLY A 70 4.57 1.09 -8.37
CA GLY A 70 4.18 1.22 -6.97
C GLY A 70 5.38 1.49 -6.06
N THR A 71 5.12 1.65 -4.77
CA THR A 71 6.17 1.97 -3.78
C THR A 71 6.86 0.71 -3.24
N GLY A 72 6.09 -0.34 -2.94
CA GLY A 72 6.61 -1.56 -2.30
C GLY A 72 7.25 -2.51 -3.30
N THR A 73 8.42 -3.05 -2.99
CA THR A 73 9.21 -3.94 -3.86
C THR A 73 9.41 -5.34 -3.30
N ASN A 74 8.66 -5.72 -2.28
CA ASN A 74 8.82 -7.01 -1.58
C ASN A 74 8.56 -8.23 -2.47
N MET A 75 7.85 -8.08 -3.58
CA MET A 75 7.59 -9.15 -4.54
C MET A 75 8.65 -9.26 -5.64
N ILE A 76 9.72 -8.45 -5.57
CA ILE A 76 10.86 -8.51 -6.51
C ILE A 76 12.06 -9.08 -5.77
N ASP A 77 12.72 -10.08 -6.33
CA ASP A 77 13.99 -10.58 -5.81
C ASP A 77 15.12 -9.56 -6.07
N LEU A 78 15.22 -8.62 -5.10
CA LEU A 78 16.21 -7.54 -5.15
C LEU A 78 17.65 -8.06 -5.12
N ALA A 79 17.90 -9.16 -4.42
CA ALA A 79 19.23 -9.74 -4.31
C ALA A 79 19.71 -10.27 -5.67
N THR A 80 18.85 -10.95 -6.41
CA THR A 80 19.17 -11.42 -7.77
C THR A 80 19.33 -10.24 -8.74
N ALA A 81 18.45 -9.22 -8.67
CA ALA A 81 18.57 -8.04 -9.51
C ALA A 81 19.93 -7.32 -9.28
N GLU A 82 20.32 -7.13 -8.01
CA GLU A 82 21.59 -6.50 -7.65
C GLU A 82 22.81 -7.34 -8.09
N ARG A 83 22.79 -8.64 -7.85
CA ARG A 83 23.85 -9.58 -8.29
C ARG A 83 24.09 -9.52 -9.80
N LEU A 84 23.02 -9.36 -10.58
CA LEU A 84 23.10 -9.27 -12.05
C LEU A 84 23.33 -7.84 -12.56
N GLY A 85 23.46 -6.86 -11.67
CA GLY A 85 23.65 -5.46 -12.03
C GLY A 85 22.41 -4.82 -12.70
N ILE A 86 21.21 -5.29 -12.37
CA ILE A 86 19.97 -4.76 -12.95
C ILE A 86 19.36 -3.76 -11.95
N PRO A 87 19.36 -2.44 -12.26
CA PRO A 87 18.71 -1.44 -11.43
C PRO A 87 17.22 -1.70 -11.27
N VAL A 88 16.72 -1.54 -10.05
CA VAL A 88 15.30 -1.56 -9.74
C VAL A 88 14.85 -0.15 -9.37
N VAL A 89 13.82 0.35 -10.04
CA VAL A 89 13.19 1.65 -9.77
C VAL A 89 11.76 1.45 -9.27
N ASN A 90 11.30 2.35 -8.40
CA ASN A 90 9.93 2.37 -7.90
C ASN A 90 9.33 3.78 -7.96
N THR A 91 8.08 3.95 -7.52
CA THR A 91 7.35 5.23 -7.64
C THR A 91 6.83 5.69 -6.28
N PRO A 92 7.71 6.06 -5.33
CA PRO A 92 7.29 6.49 -4.01
C PRO A 92 6.42 7.75 -4.10
N GLY A 93 5.27 7.71 -3.43
CA GLY A 93 4.36 8.85 -3.33
C GLY A 93 3.37 9.03 -4.47
N ALA A 94 3.57 8.40 -5.63
CA ALA A 94 2.68 8.56 -6.77
C ALA A 94 1.20 8.23 -6.46
N ASN A 95 0.97 7.27 -5.56
CA ASN A 95 -0.35 6.84 -5.10
C ASN A 95 -0.70 7.30 -3.67
N ALA A 96 0.15 8.11 -3.01
CA ALA A 96 0.00 8.39 -1.58
C ALA A 96 -1.35 9.01 -1.22
N ARG A 97 -1.84 9.94 -2.03
CA ARG A 97 -3.15 10.57 -1.84
C ARG A 97 -4.29 9.56 -1.94
N SER A 98 -4.27 8.70 -2.95
CA SER A 98 -5.28 7.67 -3.16
C SER A 98 -5.38 6.71 -1.99
N VAL A 99 -4.24 6.24 -1.46
CA VAL A 99 -4.20 5.34 -0.29
C VAL A 99 -4.71 6.05 0.97
N ALA A 100 -4.35 7.32 1.17
CA ALA A 100 -4.84 8.11 2.30
C ALA A 100 -6.36 8.34 2.23
N GLU A 101 -6.89 8.62 1.04
CA GLU A 101 -8.34 8.75 0.80
C GLU A 101 -9.08 7.43 1.09
N LEU A 102 -8.53 6.27 0.67
CA LEU A 102 -9.13 4.97 0.98
C LEU A 102 -9.12 4.70 2.49
N ALA A 103 -8.01 4.99 3.19
CA ALA A 103 -7.95 4.80 4.65
C ALA A 103 -9.02 5.63 5.37
N LEU A 104 -9.21 6.88 4.95
CA LEU A 104 -10.24 7.76 5.48
C LEU A 104 -11.66 7.27 5.13
N ALA A 105 -11.86 6.83 3.88
CA ALA A 105 -13.14 6.27 3.43
C ALA A 105 -13.54 5.02 4.23
N MET A 106 -12.58 4.12 4.52
CA MET A 106 -12.82 2.95 5.37
C MET A 106 -13.21 3.35 6.80
N ALA A 107 -12.50 4.32 7.40
CA ALA A 107 -12.85 4.83 8.72
C ALA A 107 -14.27 5.44 8.74
N MET A 108 -14.61 6.22 7.72
CA MET A 108 -15.96 6.78 7.55
C MET A 108 -17.00 5.69 7.33
N ALA A 109 -16.72 4.69 6.49
CA ALA A 109 -17.64 3.59 6.22
C ALA A 109 -17.97 2.79 7.50
N LEU A 110 -16.99 2.60 8.38
CA LEU A 110 -17.16 1.95 9.67
C LEU A 110 -17.99 2.81 10.64
N LEU A 111 -17.65 4.10 10.81
CA LEU A 111 -18.33 4.99 11.74
C LEU A 111 -19.76 5.31 11.29
N LYS A 112 -19.99 5.45 10.00
CA LYS A 112 -21.32 5.70 9.41
C LYS A 112 -22.07 4.41 9.09
N ARG A 113 -21.43 3.24 9.29
CA ARG A 113 -22.00 1.92 8.99
C ARG A 113 -22.64 1.85 7.59
N THR A 114 -21.97 2.47 6.60
CA THR A 114 -22.55 2.65 5.25
C THR A 114 -22.92 1.33 4.58
N VAL A 115 -22.09 0.29 4.74
CA VAL A 115 -22.35 -1.03 4.14
C VAL A 115 -23.59 -1.68 4.78
N PRO A 116 -23.69 -1.84 6.11
CA PRO A 116 -24.91 -2.38 6.73
C PRO A 116 -26.17 -1.54 6.45
N LEU A 117 -26.06 -0.21 6.43
CA LEU A 117 -27.19 0.66 6.13
C LEU A 117 -27.70 0.48 4.70
N ASP A 118 -26.80 0.42 3.70
CA ASP A 118 -27.16 0.17 2.30
C ASP A 118 -27.89 -1.18 2.15
N GLN A 119 -27.31 -2.23 2.75
CA GLN A 119 -27.92 -3.58 2.74
C GLN A 119 -29.33 -3.59 3.38
N ALA A 120 -29.49 -2.94 4.52
CA ALA A 120 -30.77 -2.88 5.23
C ALA A 120 -31.84 -2.14 4.42
N VAL A 121 -31.49 -1.02 3.80
CA VAL A 121 -32.43 -0.26 2.94
C VAL A 121 -32.87 -1.11 1.74
N ARG A 122 -31.93 -1.82 1.09
CA ARG A 122 -32.28 -2.74 -0.03
C ARG A 122 -33.18 -3.88 0.40
N GLN A 123 -33.12 -4.30 1.67
CA GLN A 123 -33.98 -5.34 2.28
C GLN A 123 -35.29 -4.77 2.85
N GLY A 124 -35.58 -3.46 2.69
CA GLY A 124 -36.77 -2.81 3.19
C GLY A 124 -36.74 -2.45 4.69
N ASN A 125 -35.61 -2.65 5.37
CA ASN A 125 -35.44 -2.28 6.78
C ASN A 125 -35.05 -0.80 6.93
N TRP A 126 -36.05 0.08 6.91
CA TRP A 126 -35.86 1.53 7.09
C TRP A 126 -35.57 1.93 8.54
N ASN A 127 -36.00 1.11 9.50
CA ASN A 127 -35.91 1.43 10.92
C ASN A 127 -34.51 1.22 11.52
N ILE A 128 -33.58 0.58 10.78
CA ILE A 128 -32.19 0.43 11.20
C ILE A 128 -31.52 1.74 11.62
N ARG A 129 -31.99 2.88 11.10
CA ARG A 129 -31.51 4.23 11.46
C ARG A 129 -31.59 4.56 12.95
N TYR A 130 -32.48 3.94 13.69
CA TYR A 130 -32.64 4.17 15.12
C TYR A 130 -31.72 3.32 15.99
N GLU A 131 -31.11 2.28 15.42
CA GLU A 131 -30.29 1.29 16.12
C GLU A 131 -28.84 1.30 15.65
N ALA A 132 -28.52 2.06 14.59
CA ALA A 132 -27.26 1.94 13.87
C ALA A 132 -26.03 2.43 14.64
N GLY A 133 -26.17 3.22 15.71
CA GLY A 133 -25.03 3.70 16.53
C GLY A 133 -24.00 4.50 15.73
N LEU A 134 -24.47 5.41 14.87
CA LEU A 134 -23.62 6.20 13.97
C LEU A 134 -22.76 7.19 14.73
N ARG A 135 -21.52 7.38 14.30
CA ARG A 135 -20.55 8.29 14.94
C ARG A 135 -19.99 9.29 13.93
N GLU A 136 -19.45 10.39 14.43
CA GLU A 136 -18.76 11.42 13.63
C GLU A 136 -17.25 11.31 13.80
N LEU A 137 -16.49 11.73 12.78
CA LEU A 137 -15.02 11.86 12.86
C LEU A 137 -14.58 13.07 13.68
N SER A 138 -15.40 14.13 13.66
CA SER A 138 -15.12 15.37 14.38
C SER A 138 -14.91 15.11 15.87
N GLY A 139 -13.81 15.62 16.41
CA GLY A 139 -13.43 15.43 17.81
C GLY A 139 -12.79 14.09 18.15
N MET A 140 -12.70 13.15 17.19
CA MET A 140 -11.95 11.90 17.39
C MET A 140 -10.46 12.09 17.24
N SER A 141 -9.71 11.18 17.91
CA SER A 141 -8.26 11.07 17.77
C SER A 141 -7.87 10.00 16.76
N LEU A 142 -6.99 10.38 15.83
CA LEU A 142 -6.41 9.49 14.82
C LEU A 142 -4.95 9.18 15.18
N GLY A 143 -4.63 7.92 15.41
CA GLY A 143 -3.28 7.41 15.57
C GLY A 143 -2.71 6.96 14.22
N ILE A 144 -1.63 7.58 13.78
CA ILE A 144 -0.93 7.23 12.53
C ILE A 144 0.36 6.50 12.86
N VAL A 145 0.50 5.27 12.36
CA VAL A 145 1.72 4.47 12.52
C VAL A 145 2.52 4.49 11.23
N GLY A 146 3.60 5.28 11.24
CA GLY A 146 4.39 5.60 10.04
C GLY A 146 4.00 6.94 9.40
N PHE A 147 4.95 7.87 9.31
CA PHE A 147 4.72 9.23 8.87
C PHE A 147 5.49 9.57 7.59
N GLY A 148 5.39 8.65 6.61
CA GLY A 148 5.80 8.86 5.23
C GLY A 148 4.78 9.68 4.44
N GLN A 149 4.82 9.62 3.12
CA GLN A 149 3.94 10.43 2.26
C GLN A 149 2.44 10.13 2.47
N ILE A 150 2.07 8.84 2.67
CA ILE A 150 0.68 8.44 2.93
C ILE A 150 0.22 8.97 4.30
N GLY A 151 0.99 8.74 5.36
CA GLY A 151 0.64 9.19 6.70
C GLY A 151 0.51 10.71 6.79
N ARG A 152 1.38 11.46 6.11
CA ARG A 152 1.29 12.94 6.01
C ARG A 152 0.03 13.39 5.25
N ALA A 153 -0.30 12.73 4.14
CA ALA A 153 -1.50 13.03 3.37
C ALA A 153 -2.78 12.77 4.20
N LEU A 154 -2.83 11.62 4.90
CA LEU A 154 -3.95 11.28 5.78
C LEU A 154 -4.09 12.29 6.93
N ALA A 155 -2.98 12.67 7.58
CA ALA A 155 -2.99 13.67 8.65
C ALA A 155 -3.55 15.01 8.18
N ALA A 156 -3.09 15.49 7.03
CA ALA A 156 -3.57 16.75 6.44
C ALA A 156 -5.08 16.72 6.14
N MET A 157 -5.60 15.59 5.61
CA MET A 157 -7.03 15.41 5.35
C MET A 157 -7.84 15.34 6.64
N ALA A 158 -7.35 14.60 7.65
CA ALA A 158 -8.04 14.43 8.93
C ALA A 158 -8.13 15.74 9.72
N ILE A 159 -7.04 16.50 9.77
CA ILE A 159 -6.99 17.80 10.45
C ILE A 159 -7.84 18.82 9.66
N GLY A 160 -7.55 19.01 8.38
CA GLY A 160 -8.16 20.06 7.58
C GLY A 160 -9.63 19.84 7.25
N GLY A 161 -10.05 18.57 7.06
CA GLY A 161 -11.42 18.24 6.68
C GLY A 161 -12.35 17.97 7.85
N PHE A 162 -11.82 17.45 8.97
CA PHE A 162 -12.64 16.93 10.07
C PHE A 162 -12.25 17.47 11.46
N GLY A 163 -11.21 18.31 11.55
CA GLY A 163 -10.75 18.84 12.83
C GLY A 163 -10.30 17.75 13.83
N MET A 164 -9.79 16.63 13.33
CA MET A 164 -9.33 15.52 14.17
C MET A 164 -8.03 15.88 14.89
N GLN A 165 -7.83 15.31 16.08
CA GLN A 165 -6.53 15.29 16.73
C GLN A 165 -5.69 14.15 16.17
N VAL A 166 -4.48 14.44 15.70
CA VAL A 166 -3.62 13.42 15.07
C VAL A 166 -2.39 13.13 15.91
N HIS A 167 -2.25 11.89 16.34
CA HIS A 167 -1.10 11.35 17.05
C HIS A 167 -0.27 10.49 16.10
N VAL A 168 1.06 10.66 16.11
CA VAL A 168 1.95 9.97 15.17
C VAL A 168 3.01 9.17 15.91
N TYR A 169 3.09 7.88 15.61
CA TYR A 169 4.24 7.04 15.97
C TYR A 169 5.08 6.75 14.73
N SER A 170 6.21 7.40 14.62
CA SER A 170 7.18 7.22 13.52
C SER A 170 8.61 7.51 14.02
N PRO A 171 9.35 6.48 14.49
CA PRO A 171 10.68 6.69 15.09
C PRO A 171 11.72 7.28 14.11
N SER A 172 11.53 7.13 12.80
CA SER A 172 12.43 7.63 11.78
C SER A 172 12.20 9.09 11.36
N VAL A 173 11.14 9.74 11.88
CA VAL A 173 10.79 11.13 11.54
C VAL A 173 11.08 12.03 12.74
N ALA A 174 11.72 13.15 12.49
CA ALA A 174 12.08 14.10 13.53
C ALA A 174 10.81 14.69 14.20
N PRO A 175 10.83 14.92 15.54
CA PRO A 175 9.66 15.45 16.24
C PRO A 175 9.16 16.79 15.70
N GLN A 176 10.07 17.67 15.29
CA GLN A 176 9.72 18.96 14.69
C GLN A 176 8.95 18.83 13.37
N ASP A 177 9.22 17.80 12.56
CA ASP A 177 8.50 17.57 11.29
C ASP A 177 7.07 17.08 11.54
N ILE A 178 6.86 16.32 12.63
CA ILE A 178 5.53 15.88 13.06
C ILE A 178 4.74 17.09 13.57
N ALA A 179 5.35 17.91 14.43
CA ALA A 179 4.72 19.11 14.98
C ALA A 179 4.40 20.15 13.89
N ALA A 180 5.28 20.35 12.91
CA ALA A 180 5.07 21.24 11.78
C ALA A 180 3.87 20.82 10.90
N ALA A 181 3.52 19.56 10.89
CA ALA A 181 2.31 19.03 10.23
C ALA A 181 1.03 19.15 11.08
N GLY A 182 1.08 19.83 12.24
CA GLY A 182 -0.05 19.96 13.16
C GLY A 182 -0.38 18.69 13.95
N CYS A 183 0.55 17.75 14.02
CA CYS A 183 0.38 16.46 14.68
C CYS A 183 1.13 16.40 16.01
N GLN A 184 0.70 15.52 16.90
CA GLN A 184 1.37 15.21 18.15
C GLN A 184 2.20 13.93 18.00
N ARG A 185 3.44 13.93 18.49
CA ARG A 185 4.25 12.72 18.51
C ARG A 185 3.83 11.83 19.68
N ALA A 186 3.61 10.55 19.38
CA ALA A 186 3.47 9.52 20.41
C ALA A 186 4.84 8.91 20.74
N ASP A 187 5.15 8.75 22.03
CA ASP A 187 6.44 8.24 22.50
C ASP A 187 6.61 6.74 22.26
N SER A 188 5.49 6.01 22.20
CA SER A 188 5.47 4.58 21.92
C SER A 188 4.19 4.18 21.20
N LEU A 189 4.24 3.01 20.54
CA LEU A 189 3.07 2.46 19.88
C LEU A 189 1.93 2.12 20.86
N PRO A 190 2.20 1.53 22.06
CA PRO A 190 1.16 1.35 23.06
C PRO A 190 0.58 2.66 23.61
N ALA A 191 1.36 3.75 23.68
CA ALA A 191 0.83 5.06 24.06
C ALA A 191 -0.15 5.58 23.01
N LEU A 192 0.23 5.52 21.72
CA LEU A 192 -0.64 5.87 20.61
C LEU A 192 -1.94 5.06 20.63
N ALA A 193 -1.84 3.74 20.83
CA ALA A 193 -3.01 2.84 20.84
C ALA A 193 -4.02 3.18 21.94
N ARG A 194 -3.55 3.58 23.12
CA ARG A 194 -4.42 4.00 24.24
C ARG A 194 -5.16 5.32 24.00
N GLU A 195 -4.58 6.21 23.20
CA GLU A 195 -5.11 7.56 22.98
C GLU A 195 -5.99 7.65 21.71
N ALA A 196 -5.77 6.75 20.75
CA ALA A 196 -6.43 6.83 19.46
C ALA A 196 -7.81 6.15 19.44
N ASP A 197 -8.80 6.82 18.85
CA ASP A 197 -10.10 6.24 18.52
C ASP A 197 -10.02 5.45 17.21
N ILE A 198 -9.09 5.83 16.32
CA ILE A 198 -8.79 5.16 15.06
C ILE A 198 -7.27 4.99 14.96
N VAL A 199 -6.78 3.78 14.73
CA VAL A 199 -5.37 3.50 14.45
C VAL A 199 -5.23 3.15 12.98
N SER A 200 -4.35 3.86 12.25
CA SER A 200 -4.10 3.65 10.81
C SER A 200 -2.63 3.37 10.53
N LEU A 201 -2.37 2.29 9.77
CA LEU A 201 -1.02 1.79 9.52
C LEU A 201 -0.51 2.26 8.14
N HIS A 202 0.67 2.92 8.13
CA HIS A 202 1.29 3.50 6.92
C HIS A 202 2.81 3.32 6.92
N ARG A 203 3.28 2.13 7.25
CA ARG A 203 4.71 1.79 7.22
C ARG A 203 4.94 0.45 6.52
N PRO A 204 6.14 0.19 5.98
CA PRO A 204 6.48 -1.15 5.49
C PRO A 204 6.56 -2.17 6.63
N ALA A 205 6.25 -3.42 6.33
CA ALA A 205 6.59 -4.53 7.20
C ALA A 205 8.11 -4.77 7.16
N ARG A 206 8.66 -5.30 8.26
CA ARG A 206 10.07 -5.72 8.32
C ARG A 206 10.11 -7.24 8.25
N PRO A 207 10.83 -7.81 7.28
CA PRO A 207 10.97 -9.26 7.18
C PRO A 207 11.44 -9.87 8.51
N GLY A 208 10.74 -10.90 8.99
CA GLY A 208 11.09 -11.62 10.20
C GLY A 208 10.79 -10.93 11.54
N ALA A 209 10.20 -9.73 11.54
CA ALA A 209 9.94 -8.99 12.78
C ALA A 209 8.64 -9.37 13.50
N GLY A 210 7.81 -10.23 12.90
CA GLY A 210 6.46 -10.50 13.39
C GLY A 210 5.49 -9.32 13.26
N PRO A 211 4.22 -9.50 13.64
CA PRO A 211 3.22 -8.47 13.55
C PRO A 211 3.50 -7.32 14.54
N LEU A 212 3.27 -6.11 14.07
CA LEU A 212 3.38 -4.90 14.90
C LEU A 212 2.14 -4.71 15.77
N VAL A 213 0.97 -5.07 15.22
CA VAL A 213 -0.32 -5.05 15.88
C VAL A 213 -0.63 -6.50 16.29
N ASP A 214 -0.14 -6.86 17.44
CA ASP A 214 -0.35 -8.13 18.11
C ASP A 214 -1.53 -8.08 19.10
N ASP A 215 -1.80 -9.18 19.76
CA ASP A 215 -2.87 -9.29 20.76
C ASP A 215 -2.72 -8.24 21.89
N ALA A 216 -1.49 -7.99 22.37
CA ALA A 216 -1.23 -7.02 23.43
C ALA A 216 -1.53 -5.59 22.97
N LEU A 217 -1.18 -5.22 21.74
CA LEU A 217 -1.49 -3.91 21.20
C LEU A 217 -3.00 -3.73 20.97
N LEU A 218 -3.68 -4.76 20.41
CA LEU A 218 -5.14 -4.75 20.25
C LEU A 218 -5.86 -4.59 21.57
N GLN A 219 -5.38 -5.26 22.63
CA GLN A 219 -5.89 -5.10 23.99
C GLN A 219 -5.64 -3.69 24.55
N ALA A 220 -4.56 -3.02 24.18
CA ALA A 220 -4.23 -1.66 24.62
C ALA A 220 -5.06 -0.57 23.91
N MET A 221 -5.65 -0.85 22.75
CA MET A 221 -6.52 0.10 22.04
C MET A 221 -7.75 0.44 22.88
N LYS A 222 -8.36 1.60 22.65
CA LYS A 222 -9.63 1.95 23.31
C LYS A 222 -10.73 0.94 23.01
N PRO A 223 -11.64 0.65 23.96
CA PRO A 223 -12.88 -0.09 23.65
C PRO A 223 -13.64 0.59 22.51
N GLY A 224 -14.02 -0.17 21.49
CA GLY A 224 -14.72 0.36 20.31
C GLY A 224 -13.84 1.16 19.33
N ALA A 225 -12.51 1.16 19.49
CA ALA A 225 -11.59 1.76 18.53
C ALA A 225 -11.62 1.02 17.18
N LEU A 226 -11.16 1.70 16.13
CA LEU A 226 -11.05 1.17 14.78
C LEU A 226 -9.58 0.93 14.41
N LEU A 227 -9.32 -0.15 13.66
CA LEU A 227 -8.03 -0.41 13.02
C LEU A 227 -8.16 -0.29 11.50
N ILE A 228 -7.29 0.50 10.87
CA ILE A 228 -7.23 0.64 9.41
C ILE A 228 -5.86 0.16 8.92
N ASN A 229 -5.86 -0.82 8.03
CA ASN A 229 -4.63 -1.32 7.41
C ASN A 229 -4.72 -1.26 5.88
N THR A 230 -4.11 -0.24 5.31
CA THR A 230 -3.89 -0.07 3.87
C THR A 230 -2.40 -0.17 3.53
N ALA A 231 -1.60 -0.76 4.42
CA ALA A 231 -0.15 -0.88 4.27
C ALA A 231 0.29 -2.30 3.88
N ARG A 232 0.44 -3.20 4.86
CA ARG A 232 0.83 -4.60 4.65
C ARG A 232 0.15 -5.49 5.68
N ALA A 233 -0.26 -6.68 5.26
CA ALA A 233 -0.91 -7.66 6.15
C ALA A 233 -0.01 -8.10 7.29
N ASP A 234 1.28 -8.34 7.02
CA ASP A 234 2.29 -8.77 8.01
C ASP A 234 2.43 -7.83 9.21
N LEU A 235 1.84 -6.64 9.15
CA LEU A 235 1.82 -5.71 10.28
C LEU A 235 0.81 -6.10 11.35
N VAL A 236 -0.16 -6.97 11.06
CA VAL A 236 -1.29 -7.30 11.92
C VAL A 236 -1.37 -8.81 12.13
N ASP A 237 -1.51 -9.24 13.38
CA ASP A 237 -1.98 -10.59 13.68
C ASP A 237 -3.48 -10.69 13.35
N GLU A 238 -3.80 -11.20 12.14
CA GLU A 238 -5.17 -11.30 11.64
C GLU A 238 -6.04 -12.21 12.53
N ALA A 239 -5.44 -13.25 13.15
CA ALA A 239 -6.17 -14.13 14.06
C ALA A 239 -6.51 -13.44 15.39
N ALA A 240 -5.57 -12.68 15.95
CA ALA A 240 -5.84 -11.85 17.13
C ALA A 240 -6.89 -10.77 16.82
N LEU A 241 -6.77 -10.09 15.67
CA LEU A 241 -7.73 -9.09 15.24
C LEU A 241 -9.15 -9.67 15.16
N ALA A 242 -9.31 -10.85 14.55
CA ALA A 242 -10.61 -11.53 14.46
C ALA A 242 -11.21 -11.77 15.85
N ARG A 243 -10.43 -12.32 16.81
CA ARG A 243 -10.88 -12.56 18.19
C ARG A 243 -11.34 -11.27 18.89
N HIS A 244 -10.57 -10.18 18.77
CA HIS A 244 -10.92 -8.90 19.39
C HIS A 244 -12.18 -8.27 18.78
N LEU A 245 -12.41 -8.45 17.48
CA LEU A 245 -13.63 -8.02 16.80
C LEU A 245 -14.84 -8.87 17.22
N GLU A 246 -14.73 -10.20 17.23
CA GLU A 246 -15.77 -11.12 17.67
C GLU A 246 -16.19 -10.88 19.13
N ALA A 247 -15.21 -10.58 19.99
CA ALA A 247 -15.47 -10.23 21.38
C ALA A 247 -16.07 -8.81 21.57
N GLY A 248 -16.25 -8.03 20.49
CA GLY A 248 -16.75 -6.65 20.57
C GLY A 248 -15.79 -5.66 21.24
N ARG A 249 -14.51 -6.04 21.42
CA ARG A 249 -13.50 -5.19 22.05
C ARG A 249 -13.13 -4.03 21.13
N LEU A 250 -13.05 -4.29 19.82
CA LEU A 250 -12.85 -3.30 18.77
C LEU A 250 -14.19 -3.01 18.07
N GLY A 251 -14.36 -1.75 17.65
CA GLY A 251 -15.55 -1.29 16.93
C GLY A 251 -15.57 -1.70 15.47
N GLY A 252 -14.41 -2.01 14.88
CA GLY A 252 -14.31 -2.46 13.51
C GLY A 252 -12.90 -2.40 12.95
N ALA A 253 -12.73 -2.94 11.74
CA ALA A 253 -11.49 -2.85 10.99
C ALA A 253 -11.73 -2.53 9.50
N GLY A 254 -10.83 -1.73 8.91
CA GLY A 254 -10.76 -1.48 7.46
C GLY A 254 -9.49 -2.11 6.91
N LEU A 255 -9.62 -3.08 6.00
CA LEU A 255 -8.50 -3.86 5.49
C LEU A 255 -8.45 -3.82 3.97
N ASP A 256 -7.34 -3.32 3.43
CA ASP A 256 -7.04 -3.33 1.98
C ASP A 256 -6.03 -4.41 1.61
N VAL A 257 -5.44 -5.09 2.60
CA VAL A 257 -4.38 -6.09 2.43
C VAL A 257 -4.61 -7.31 3.30
N PHE A 258 -4.21 -8.48 2.79
CA PHE A 258 -4.33 -9.77 3.47
C PHE A 258 -3.03 -10.57 3.40
N SER A 259 -2.83 -11.49 4.36
CA SER A 259 -1.68 -12.38 4.41
C SER A 259 -1.59 -13.32 3.20
N SER A 260 -2.74 -13.65 2.60
CA SER A 260 -2.89 -14.26 1.28
C SER A 260 -3.81 -13.39 0.43
N GLU A 261 -3.40 -13.05 -0.78
CA GLU A 261 -4.19 -12.26 -1.73
C GLU A 261 -4.42 -13.07 -3.03
N PRO A 262 -5.68 -13.52 -3.29
CA PRO A 262 -6.89 -13.33 -2.51
C PRO A 262 -6.91 -14.13 -1.20
N PRO A 263 -7.63 -13.64 -0.16
CA PRO A 263 -7.83 -14.41 1.07
C PRO A 263 -8.71 -15.65 0.82
N PRO A 264 -8.50 -16.76 1.57
CA PRO A 264 -9.35 -17.94 1.50
C PRO A 264 -10.81 -17.61 1.79
N ALA A 265 -11.75 -18.29 1.13
CA ALA A 265 -13.19 -18.01 1.27
C ALA A 265 -13.74 -18.21 2.70
N ASP A 266 -13.07 -19.00 3.50
CA ASP A 266 -13.39 -19.26 4.90
C ASP A 266 -12.64 -18.37 5.90
N HIS A 267 -11.87 -17.39 5.41
CA HIS A 267 -11.11 -16.47 6.26
C HIS A 267 -12.01 -15.76 7.28
N PRO A 268 -11.69 -15.80 8.60
CA PRO A 268 -12.59 -15.30 9.65
C PRO A 268 -13.02 -13.84 9.45
N LEU A 269 -12.12 -12.95 9.07
CA LEU A 269 -12.39 -11.53 8.87
C LEU A 269 -13.40 -11.23 7.76
N LEU A 270 -13.60 -12.14 6.78
CA LEU A 270 -14.58 -11.97 5.70
C LEU A 270 -16.03 -12.09 6.19
N ARG A 271 -16.26 -12.72 7.34
CA ARG A 271 -17.60 -12.98 7.90
C ARG A 271 -18.07 -11.93 8.91
N LEU A 272 -17.17 -11.03 9.34
CA LEU A 272 -17.45 -10.05 10.38
C LEU A 272 -18.08 -8.80 9.79
N PRO A 273 -19.33 -8.46 10.16
CA PRO A 273 -20.05 -7.31 9.59
C PRO A 273 -19.45 -5.96 9.95
N GLN A 274 -18.59 -5.90 10.98
CA GLN A 274 -17.84 -4.72 11.38
C GLN A 274 -16.47 -4.63 10.68
N VAL A 275 -16.23 -5.38 9.61
CA VAL A 275 -15.02 -5.28 8.79
C VAL A 275 -15.37 -4.73 7.41
N VAL A 276 -14.67 -3.68 6.98
CA VAL A 276 -14.74 -3.11 5.63
C VAL A 276 -13.51 -3.57 4.85
N LEU A 277 -13.75 -4.17 3.69
CA LEU A 277 -12.73 -4.86 2.91
C LEU A 277 -12.51 -4.17 1.56
N ALA A 278 -11.27 -4.15 1.09
CA ALA A 278 -10.92 -3.79 -0.28
C ALA A 278 -9.83 -4.74 -0.82
N PRO A 279 -9.78 -4.96 -2.15
CA PRO A 279 -8.89 -5.95 -2.77
C PRO A 279 -7.54 -5.34 -3.17
N HIS A 280 -6.78 -4.81 -2.21
CA HIS A 280 -5.49 -4.11 -2.42
C HIS A 280 -5.65 -2.96 -3.44
N ALA A 281 -6.70 -2.17 -3.26
CA ALA A 281 -7.13 -1.14 -4.21
C ALA A 281 -6.69 0.28 -3.82
N GLY A 282 -5.95 0.47 -2.71
CA GLY A 282 -5.59 1.79 -2.22
C GLY A 282 -4.86 2.67 -3.24
N GLY A 283 -4.05 2.08 -4.11
CA GLY A 283 -3.35 2.78 -5.20
C GLY A 283 -4.06 2.75 -6.56
N SER A 284 -5.33 2.32 -6.63
CA SER A 284 -5.98 1.97 -7.91
C SER A 284 -6.98 3.02 -8.42
N THR A 285 -6.94 4.26 -7.92
CA THR A 285 -7.69 5.35 -8.58
C THR A 285 -7.07 5.67 -9.94
N ASP A 286 -7.88 6.07 -10.90
CA ASP A 286 -7.43 6.41 -12.26
C ASP A 286 -6.26 7.40 -12.23
N GLN A 287 -6.38 8.46 -11.44
CA GLN A 287 -5.34 9.47 -11.26
C GLN A 287 -4.05 8.92 -10.63
N ALA A 288 -4.15 7.97 -9.69
CA ALA A 288 -2.97 7.35 -9.08
C ALA A 288 -2.30 6.38 -10.07
N LEU A 289 -3.09 5.63 -10.83
CA LEU A 289 -2.60 4.74 -11.89
C LEU A 289 -1.86 5.53 -12.97
N ALA A 290 -2.43 6.66 -13.43
CA ALA A 290 -1.79 7.55 -14.39
C ALA A 290 -0.45 8.09 -13.89
N ARG A 291 -0.43 8.68 -12.67
CA ARG A 291 0.81 9.19 -12.07
C ARG A 291 1.87 8.11 -11.87
N THR A 292 1.46 6.93 -11.42
CA THR A 292 2.38 5.81 -11.15
C THR A 292 2.96 5.24 -12.44
N ALA A 293 2.11 5.09 -13.48
CA ALA A 293 2.54 4.61 -14.80
C ALA A 293 3.49 5.60 -15.48
N ARG A 294 3.19 6.88 -15.42
CA ARG A 294 4.09 7.94 -15.91
C ARG A 294 5.43 7.90 -15.19
N ALA A 295 5.42 7.93 -13.86
CA ALA A 295 6.65 7.97 -13.05
C ALA A 295 7.55 6.74 -13.24
N VAL A 296 6.99 5.53 -13.40
CA VAL A 296 7.80 4.34 -13.67
C VAL A 296 8.33 4.33 -15.10
N ALA A 297 7.53 4.77 -16.08
CA ALA A 297 7.95 4.84 -17.48
C ALA A 297 9.10 5.84 -17.68
N GLU A 298 9.00 7.05 -17.10
CA GLU A 298 10.06 8.07 -17.12
C GLU A 298 11.38 7.50 -16.58
N GLN A 299 11.38 6.85 -15.43
CA GLN A 299 12.59 6.26 -14.84
C GLN A 299 13.15 5.08 -15.66
N VAL A 300 12.29 4.24 -16.23
CA VAL A 300 12.72 3.17 -17.14
C VAL A 300 13.39 3.76 -18.37
N ILE A 301 12.83 4.81 -18.96
CA ILE A 301 13.42 5.54 -20.11
C ILE A 301 14.77 6.14 -19.73
N GLU A 302 14.90 6.78 -18.55
CA GLU A 302 16.15 7.34 -18.05
C GLU A 302 17.24 6.27 -17.97
N VAL A 303 16.96 5.12 -17.34
CA VAL A 303 17.94 4.02 -17.24
C VAL A 303 18.34 3.49 -18.62
N LEU A 304 17.40 3.31 -19.53
CA LEU A 304 17.68 2.83 -20.88
C LEU A 304 18.51 3.81 -21.71
N ARG A 305 18.48 5.10 -21.36
CA ARG A 305 19.31 6.18 -21.92
C ARG A 305 20.59 6.46 -21.14
N ASP A 306 20.95 5.55 -20.22
CA ASP A 306 22.12 5.67 -19.31
C ASP A 306 22.07 6.88 -18.36
N ALA A 307 20.90 7.51 -18.18
CA ALA A 307 20.65 8.53 -17.17
C ALA A 307 20.28 7.90 -15.82
N ARG A 308 20.73 8.52 -14.72
CA ARG A 308 20.45 8.03 -13.37
C ARG A 308 19.05 8.45 -12.93
N PRO A 309 18.15 7.50 -12.62
CA PRO A 309 16.80 7.82 -12.19
C PRO A 309 16.75 8.31 -10.73
N ALA A 310 15.66 9.00 -10.38
CA ALA A 310 15.47 9.58 -9.06
C ALA A 310 15.27 8.53 -7.95
N HIS A 311 14.59 7.42 -8.25
CA HIS A 311 14.16 6.45 -7.23
C HIS A 311 14.71 5.05 -7.47
N LEU A 312 16.02 4.90 -7.27
CA LEU A 312 16.73 3.62 -7.26
C LEU A 312 16.58 2.93 -5.90
N ILE A 313 16.22 1.66 -5.90
CA ILE A 313 16.14 0.84 -4.67
C ILE A 313 17.54 0.60 -4.08
N ALA A 314 18.55 0.37 -4.93
CA ALA A 314 19.95 0.20 -4.54
C ALA A 314 20.85 1.24 -5.23
N PRO A 315 20.88 2.52 -4.77
CA PRO A 315 21.62 3.59 -5.44
C PRO A 315 23.13 3.34 -5.54
N HIS A 316 23.71 2.57 -4.60
CA HIS A 316 25.12 2.20 -4.56
C HIS A 316 25.51 1.20 -5.66
N ALA A 317 24.54 0.45 -6.20
CA ALA A 317 24.76 -0.51 -7.29
C ALA A 317 24.79 0.17 -8.68
N TRP A 318 24.34 1.42 -8.79
CA TRP A 318 24.27 2.14 -10.07
C TRP A 318 25.54 2.16 -10.90
N PRO A 319 26.76 2.39 -10.34
CA PRO A 319 28.01 2.37 -11.14
C PRO A 319 28.34 1.01 -11.75
N ARG A 320 27.82 -0.08 -11.17
CA ARG A 320 28.07 -1.47 -11.60
C ARG A 320 26.89 -2.04 -12.39
N ARG A 321 25.99 -1.19 -12.87
CA ARG A 321 24.80 -1.65 -13.60
C ARG A 321 25.16 -2.35 -14.90
N ARG A 322 24.35 -3.30 -15.30
CA ARG A 322 24.46 -3.99 -16.59
C ARG A 322 24.40 -2.98 -17.74
N GLY A 323 25.41 -3.03 -18.64
CA GLY A 323 25.50 -2.10 -19.77
C GLY A 323 26.05 -0.71 -19.39
N ALA A 324 26.62 -0.51 -18.21
CA ALA A 324 27.39 0.70 -17.89
C ALA A 324 28.55 0.84 -18.90
N ARG A 325 28.67 2.02 -19.52
CA ARG A 325 29.76 2.40 -20.42
C ARG A 325 30.80 3.21 -19.66
#